data_9ab2b06a4abff24241530b73ce8e3bce
#
_entry.id   9ab2b06a4abff24241530b73ce8e3bce
#
_cell.length_a   1.000
_cell.length_b   1.000
_cell.length_c   1.000
_cell.angle_alpha   90.00
_cell.angle_beta   90.00
_cell.angle_gamma   90.00
#
_symmetry.space_group_name_H-M   'P 1'
#
loop_
_entity.id
_entity.type
_entity.pdbx_description
1 polymer ?
#
loop_
_entity_poly.entity_id
_entity_poly.type
_entity_poly.pdbx_seq_one_letter_code
_entity_poly.pdbx_strand_id
1 'polypeptide(L)'
;MASTYVNNLRLNEMATGDASGTWGTTTNTNLELIGEALGYGTEAITTNADTHTSTVADGASDAARAMYVKYTGTLDSTCTITIAPNTMKRVQIIENATSGSQSIIIKQGTGATVTIPTGRVSVVYLDGAGSGAAVVNAFTDLDLAGTLSIAGNVAAAADMTVGDDLTLSSDAGVLGFGADTDVTLTHVADTGLLLNSTRQLQFGDSGTYIHQSADGVLDLVSDTEIEINATTIDINGAVDISGNALVSGEVQTANIGYTDGDNAITIADGGGITAANGITSTAAANTFGATSFNDADITNVGSIALDTITNDGTDITLDSSGDIILDADGADIRL
;
A
#
# COMPACT_ATOMS: atom_id res chain seq x y z
N MET A 1 3.93 -72.95 -9.34
CA MET A 1 4.70 -71.71 -9.10
C MET A 1 4.08 -71.04 -7.86
N ALA A 2 4.88 -70.42 -7.02
CA ALA A 2 4.31 -69.72 -5.84
C ALA A 2 3.61 -68.45 -6.30
N SER A 3 2.52 -68.09 -5.62
CA SER A 3 1.84 -66.81 -5.78
C SER A 3 2.81 -65.64 -5.57
N THR A 4 2.58 -64.53 -6.27
CA THR A 4 3.39 -63.32 -6.18
C THR A 4 2.52 -62.12 -5.77
N TYR A 5 3.16 -61.02 -5.30
CA TYR A 5 2.51 -59.82 -4.82
C TYR A 5 3.22 -58.59 -5.37
N VAL A 6 3.50 -58.58 -6.67
CA VAL A 6 4.31 -57.52 -7.29
C VAL A 6 3.55 -56.30 -7.77
N ASN A 7 2.22 -56.38 -7.78
CA ASN A 7 1.35 -55.24 -8.14
C ASN A 7 1.33 -54.15 -7.07
N ASN A 8 0.90 -52.92 -7.46
CA ASN A 8 0.87 -51.75 -6.60
C ASN A 8 -0.09 -51.82 -5.40
N LEU A 9 -1.02 -52.78 -5.43
CA LEU A 9 -1.96 -53.06 -4.33
C LEU A 9 -1.55 -54.28 -3.49
N ARG A 10 -0.45 -54.94 -3.83
CA ARG A 10 0.03 -56.14 -3.15
C ARG A 10 -1.01 -57.27 -3.08
N LEU A 11 -1.82 -57.39 -4.14
CA LEU A 11 -2.81 -58.43 -4.29
C LEU A 11 -2.12 -59.73 -4.66
N ASN A 12 -2.71 -60.84 -4.28
CA ASN A 12 -2.19 -62.16 -4.66
C ASN A 12 -2.35 -62.42 -6.17
N GLU A 13 -1.26 -62.57 -6.89
CA GLU A 13 -1.24 -62.97 -8.29
C GLU A 13 -1.03 -64.49 -8.36
N MET A 14 -2.15 -65.19 -8.47
CA MET A 14 -2.17 -66.66 -8.48
C MET A 14 -1.56 -67.20 -9.78
N ALA A 15 -0.53 -68.07 -9.66
CA ALA A 15 -0.02 -68.77 -10.82
C ALA A 15 -0.99 -69.88 -11.28
N THR A 16 -0.88 -70.27 -12.57
CA THR A 16 -1.69 -71.38 -13.12
C THR A 16 -1.47 -72.65 -12.34
N GLY A 17 -2.55 -73.22 -11.78
CA GLY A 17 -2.52 -74.42 -10.95
C GLY A 17 -2.31 -74.16 -9.44
N ASP A 18 -2.06 -72.92 -9.04
CA ASP A 18 -2.04 -72.53 -7.63
C ASP A 18 -3.48 -72.42 -7.06
N ALA A 19 -3.58 -72.46 -5.73
CA ALA A 19 -4.81 -72.26 -4.98
C ALA A 19 -5.93 -73.29 -5.32
N SER A 20 -5.56 -74.50 -5.70
CA SER A 20 -6.53 -75.56 -5.91
C SER A 20 -7.41 -75.75 -4.63
N GLY A 21 -8.72 -75.59 -4.78
CA GLY A 21 -9.68 -75.64 -3.67
C GLY A 21 -9.78 -74.34 -2.84
N THR A 22 -8.90 -73.38 -3.02
CA THR A 22 -8.90 -72.06 -2.26
C THR A 22 -8.97 -70.84 -3.15
N TRP A 23 -8.99 -71.02 -4.47
CA TRP A 23 -8.98 -69.87 -5.44
C TRP A 23 -10.09 -68.88 -5.20
N GLY A 24 -11.31 -69.35 -4.81
CA GLY A 24 -12.46 -68.51 -4.51
C GLY A 24 -12.19 -67.62 -3.31
N THR A 25 -11.61 -68.19 -2.24
CA THR A 25 -11.20 -67.39 -1.08
C THR A 25 -10.14 -66.35 -1.40
N THR A 26 -9.11 -66.74 -2.15
CA THR A 26 -8.05 -65.82 -2.59
C THR A 26 -8.59 -64.68 -3.45
N THR A 27 -9.53 -64.99 -4.37
CA THR A 27 -10.16 -63.97 -5.21
C THR A 27 -11.00 -63.02 -4.39
N ASN A 28 -11.81 -63.54 -3.43
CA ASN A 28 -12.62 -62.69 -2.54
C ASN A 28 -11.73 -61.78 -1.69
N THR A 29 -10.64 -62.32 -1.11
CA THR A 29 -9.67 -61.49 -0.38
C THR A 29 -9.09 -60.38 -1.27
N ASN A 30 -8.70 -60.66 -2.51
CA ASN A 30 -8.24 -59.63 -3.43
C ASN A 30 -9.31 -58.56 -3.72
N LEU A 31 -10.58 -58.95 -3.86
CA LEU A 31 -11.68 -57.98 -4.03
C LEU A 31 -11.88 -57.11 -2.80
N GLU A 32 -11.77 -57.67 -1.61
CA GLU A 32 -11.84 -56.95 -0.34
C GLU A 32 -10.68 -55.96 -0.25
N LEU A 33 -9.44 -56.33 -0.55
CA LEU A 33 -8.26 -55.50 -0.56
C LEU A 33 -8.36 -54.36 -1.61
N ILE A 34 -9.02 -54.57 -2.74
CA ILE A 34 -9.32 -53.50 -3.70
C ILE A 34 -10.30 -52.49 -3.06
N GLY A 35 -11.33 -52.99 -2.36
CA GLY A 35 -12.24 -52.13 -1.61
C GLY A 35 -11.54 -51.30 -0.55
N GLU A 36 -10.65 -51.90 0.24
CA GLU A 36 -9.80 -51.18 1.22
C GLU A 36 -8.92 -50.12 0.55
N ALA A 37 -8.32 -50.45 -0.59
CA ALA A 37 -7.42 -49.55 -1.30
C ALA A 37 -8.12 -48.28 -1.81
N LEU A 38 -9.43 -48.34 -2.07
CA LEU A 38 -10.25 -47.18 -2.47
C LEU A 38 -10.86 -46.45 -1.26
N GLY A 39 -10.64 -46.96 -0.06
CA GLY A 39 -11.26 -46.51 1.18
C GLY A 39 -10.35 -45.62 2.02
N TYR A 40 -10.67 -45.67 3.29
CA TYR A 40 -10.05 -44.91 4.39
C TYR A 40 -9.38 -45.85 5.38
N GLY A 41 -8.13 -45.56 5.76
CA GLY A 41 -7.39 -46.29 6.78
C GLY A 41 -6.92 -45.35 7.91
N THR A 42 -6.88 -45.90 9.13
CA THR A 42 -6.27 -45.22 10.27
C THR A 42 -5.11 -46.05 10.78
N GLU A 43 -3.94 -45.44 10.89
CA GLU A 43 -2.73 -46.10 11.40
C GLU A 43 -2.18 -45.30 12.58
N ALA A 44 -1.97 -46.02 13.71
CA ALA A 44 -1.46 -45.41 14.93
C ALA A 44 0.06 -45.48 14.99
N ILE A 45 0.71 -44.34 15.16
CA ILE A 45 2.16 -44.27 15.43
C ILE A 45 2.37 -44.50 16.92
N THR A 46 3.38 -45.30 17.28
CA THR A 46 3.79 -45.47 18.67
C THR A 46 4.11 -44.13 19.32
N THR A 47 3.69 -43.92 20.55
CA THR A 47 3.92 -42.68 21.31
C THR A 47 5.40 -42.30 21.28
N ASN A 48 5.67 -41.04 20.90
CA ASN A 48 7.01 -40.45 20.82
C ASN A 48 8.00 -41.21 19.93
N ALA A 49 7.49 -41.86 18.87
CA ALA A 49 8.36 -42.50 17.88
C ALA A 49 8.92 -41.50 16.90
N ASP A 50 10.23 -41.45 16.74
CA ASP A 50 10.92 -40.65 15.71
C ASP A 50 10.83 -41.24 14.31
N THR A 51 10.57 -42.57 14.24
CA THR A 51 10.43 -43.32 12.99
C THR A 51 9.27 -44.30 13.08
N HIS A 52 8.57 -44.48 11.96
CA HIS A 52 7.49 -45.46 11.82
C HIS A 52 7.58 -46.11 10.43
N THR A 53 7.26 -47.37 10.33
CA THR A 53 7.14 -48.05 9.05
C THR A 53 5.71 -48.45 8.78
N SER A 54 5.12 -47.82 7.76
CA SER A 54 3.78 -48.12 7.28
C SER A 54 3.86 -49.10 6.15
N THR A 55 3.40 -50.32 6.33
CA THR A 55 3.59 -51.41 5.38
C THR A 55 2.30 -51.86 4.76
N VAL A 56 2.25 -51.85 3.42
CA VAL A 56 1.18 -52.51 2.67
C VAL A 56 1.47 -54.00 2.61
N ALA A 57 0.67 -54.78 3.29
CA ALA A 57 0.89 -56.22 3.47
C ALA A 57 0.58 -57.02 2.21
N ASP A 58 1.32 -58.11 1.99
CA ASP A 58 1.11 -59.02 0.88
C ASP A 58 -0.14 -59.89 1.10
N GLY A 59 -1.20 -59.59 0.31
CA GLY A 59 -2.43 -60.35 0.31
C GLY A 59 -3.20 -60.31 1.63
N ALA A 60 -2.95 -59.35 2.50
CA ALA A 60 -3.63 -59.16 3.80
C ALA A 60 -4.07 -57.73 4.01
N SER A 61 -5.08 -57.51 4.81
CA SER A 61 -5.62 -56.21 5.18
C SER A 61 -4.61 -55.35 5.94
N ASP A 62 -4.52 -54.09 5.64
CA ASP A 62 -3.70 -53.10 6.33
C ASP A 62 -4.25 -51.64 6.11
N ALA A 63 -3.97 -50.73 7.04
CA ALA A 63 -4.41 -49.33 6.93
C ALA A 63 -3.63 -48.55 5.86
N ALA A 64 -2.38 -48.91 5.61
CA ALA A 64 -1.51 -48.21 4.67
C ALA A 64 -1.92 -48.40 3.18
N ARG A 65 -2.75 -49.42 2.92
CA ARG A 65 -3.31 -49.70 1.61
C ARG A 65 -4.31 -48.63 1.16
N ALA A 66 -5.01 -48.00 2.09
CA ALA A 66 -6.10 -47.09 1.77
C ALA A 66 -5.65 -45.88 0.93
N MET A 67 -6.57 -45.37 0.09
CA MET A 67 -6.34 -44.14 -0.65
C MET A 67 -6.18 -42.95 0.30
N TYR A 68 -7.00 -42.90 1.36
CA TYR A 68 -6.89 -41.92 2.44
C TYR A 68 -6.32 -42.60 3.68
N VAL A 69 -5.13 -42.19 4.12
CA VAL A 69 -4.49 -42.71 5.33
C VAL A 69 -4.39 -41.61 6.38
N LYS A 70 -4.96 -41.89 7.55
CA LYS A 70 -4.90 -41.03 8.71
C LYS A 70 -3.90 -41.57 9.72
N TYR A 71 -2.80 -40.83 9.94
CA TYR A 71 -1.85 -41.16 11.00
C TYR A 71 -2.25 -40.52 12.31
N THR A 72 -2.33 -41.32 13.38
CA THR A 72 -2.70 -40.90 14.73
C THR A 72 -1.59 -41.26 15.74
N GLY A 73 -1.69 -40.76 16.98
CA GLY A 73 -0.73 -40.98 18.04
C GLY A 73 -0.25 -39.68 18.67
N THR A 74 0.59 -39.78 19.70
CA THR A 74 1.17 -38.59 20.34
C THR A 74 2.67 -38.54 20.06
N LEU A 75 3.15 -37.41 19.58
CA LEU A 75 4.54 -37.20 19.20
C LEU A 75 5.14 -36.03 19.99
N ASP A 76 6.40 -36.16 20.40
CA ASP A 76 7.22 -35.11 21.01
C ASP A 76 8.28 -34.52 20.04
N SER A 77 8.49 -35.19 18.92
CA SER A 77 9.39 -34.79 17.84
C SER A 77 8.80 -35.15 16.48
N THR A 78 9.44 -34.68 15.41
CA THR A 78 9.04 -35.03 14.03
C THR A 78 9.25 -36.51 13.79
N CYS A 79 8.20 -37.24 13.34
CA CYS A 79 8.28 -38.66 13.01
C CYS A 79 8.44 -38.88 11.51
N THR A 80 9.45 -39.65 11.12
CA THR A 80 9.63 -40.09 9.72
C THR A 80 8.88 -41.39 9.47
N ILE A 81 7.88 -41.36 8.60
CA ILE A 81 7.08 -42.53 8.21
C ILE A 81 7.61 -43.06 6.89
N THR A 82 8.12 -44.30 6.90
CA THR A 82 8.57 -45.00 5.71
C THR A 82 7.46 -45.90 5.16
N ILE A 83 6.98 -45.61 3.98
CA ILE A 83 5.96 -46.42 3.30
C ILE A 83 6.66 -47.58 2.56
N ALA A 84 6.27 -48.79 2.88
CA ALA A 84 6.80 -50.03 2.32
C ALA A 84 5.72 -50.88 1.62
N PRO A 85 6.11 -51.65 0.60
CA PRO A 85 7.41 -51.70 -0.05
C PRO A 85 7.71 -50.48 -0.94
N ASN A 86 8.98 -50.18 -1.12
CA ASN A 86 9.44 -49.00 -1.87
C ASN A 86 9.29 -49.12 -3.40
N THR A 87 8.63 -50.15 -3.88
CA THR A 87 8.35 -50.41 -5.30
C THR A 87 6.90 -50.04 -5.71
N MET A 88 6.07 -49.67 -4.74
CA MET A 88 4.69 -49.31 -5.01
C MET A 88 4.59 -47.91 -5.64
N LYS A 89 3.78 -47.78 -6.69
CA LYS A 89 3.46 -46.54 -7.40
C LYS A 89 1.99 -46.20 -7.16
N ARG A 90 1.71 -45.11 -6.48
CA ARG A 90 0.31 -44.74 -6.19
C ARG A 90 0.17 -43.29 -5.73
N VAL A 91 -1.02 -42.77 -5.86
CA VAL A 91 -1.46 -41.52 -5.22
C VAL A 91 -2.09 -41.87 -3.89
N GLN A 92 -1.79 -41.10 -2.86
CA GLN A 92 -2.42 -41.18 -1.54
C GLN A 92 -2.76 -39.80 -1.00
N ILE A 93 -3.84 -39.74 -0.24
CA ILE A 93 -4.22 -38.60 0.60
C ILE A 93 -3.79 -38.94 2.01
N ILE A 94 -2.89 -38.17 2.60
CA ILE A 94 -2.33 -38.45 3.91
C ILE A 94 -2.65 -37.32 4.88
N GLU A 95 -3.27 -37.71 6.02
CA GLU A 95 -3.62 -36.80 7.12
C GLU A 95 -2.65 -37.00 8.29
N ASN A 96 -2.05 -35.92 8.76
CA ASN A 96 -1.35 -35.89 10.03
C ASN A 96 -2.35 -35.51 11.17
N ALA A 97 -2.96 -36.49 11.78
CA ALA A 97 -3.86 -36.33 12.93
C ALA A 97 -3.17 -36.66 14.26
N THR A 98 -1.85 -36.57 14.32
CA THR A 98 -1.09 -36.77 15.56
C THR A 98 -1.27 -35.58 16.50
N SER A 99 -1.18 -35.83 17.79
CA SER A 99 -1.11 -34.80 18.84
C SER A 99 0.35 -34.45 19.16
N GLY A 100 0.58 -33.34 19.88
CA GLY A 100 1.91 -32.86 20.24
C GLY A 100 2.49 -31.80 19.30
N SER A 101 1.69 -31.34 18.32
CA SER A 101 2.06 -30.25 17.38
C SER A 101 3.30 -30.56 16.53
N GLN A 102 3.53 -31.83 16.24
CA GLN A 102 4.69 -32.30 15.47
C GLN A 102 4.31 -32.60 14.01
N SER A 103 5.27 -32.40 13.11
CA SER A 103 5.13 -32.80 11.71
C SER A 103 5.42 -34.30 11.53
N ILE A 104 4.85 -34.88 10.47
CA ILE A 104 5.29 -36.17 9.96
C ILE A 104 6.00 -35.99 8.62
N ILE A 105 7.03 -36.78 8.36
CA ILE A 105 7.75 -36.80 7.10
C ILE A 105 7.43 -38.12 6.39
N ILE A 106 6.81 -38.04 5.23
CA ILE A 106 6.49 -39.23 4.43
C ILE A 106 7.66 -39.53 3.48
N LYS A 107 8.13 -40.76 3.54
CA LYS A 107 9.29 -41.27 2.84
C LYS A 107 8.97 -42.64 2.20
N GLN A 108 9.59 -42.98 1.06
CA GLN A 108 9.48 -44.33 0.51
C GLN A 108 10.86 -45.00 0.28
N GLY A 109 11.83 -44.24 -0.22
CA GLY A 109 13.21 -44.67 -0.41
C GLY A 109 14.21 -43.61 0.10
N THR A 110 15.28 -43.38 -0.64
CA THR A 110 16.26 -42.31 -0.37
C THR A 110 16.00 -41.04 -1.17
N GLY A 111 14.94 -41.01 -2.00
CA GLY A 111 14.53 -39.85 -2.79
C GLY A 111 13.84 -38.77 -1.96
N ALA A 112 13.15 -37.85 -2.65
CA ALA A 112 12.43 -36.74 -2.04
C ALA A 112 11.39 -37.23 -1.03
N THR A 113 11.08 -36.37 -0.05
CA THR A 113 10.12 -36.61 1.02
C THR A 113 9.11 -35.45 1.09
N VAL A 114 7.93 -35.72 1.67
CA VAL A 114 6.92 -34.69 1.92
C VAL A 114 6.72 -34.54 3.41
N THR A 115 6.82 -33.32 3.91
CA THR A 115 6.53 -32.98 5.32
C THR A 115 5.09 -32.49 5.43
N ILE A 116 4.33 -33.11 6.35
CA ILE A 116 2.93 -32.77 6.62
C ILE A 116 2.84 -32.27 8.07
N PRO A 117 2.56 -30.97 8.30
CA PRO A 117 2.36 -30.43 9.63
C PRO A 117 1.15 -31.06 10.35
N THR A 118 1.11 -30.99 11.66
CA THR A 118 -0.03 -31.48 12.44
C THR A 118 -1.34 -30.84 12.00
N GLY A 119 -2.41 -31.63 11.95
CA GLY A 119 -3.75 -31.19 11.53
C GLY A 119 -3.86 -30.86 10.04
N ARG A 120 -2.87 -31.22 9.20
CA ARG A 120 -2.89 -30.99 7.76
C ARG A 120 -3.06 -32.27 6.97
N VAL A 121 -3.58 -32.10 5.76
CA VAL A 121 -3.75 -33.16 4.78
C VAL A 121 -2.92 -32.80 3.55
N SER A 122 -2.24 -33.78 2.97
CA SER A 122 -1.53 -33.63 1.68
C SER A 122 -1.91 -34.75 0.73
N VAL A 123 -2.01 -34.42 -0.55
CA VAL A 123 -2.09 -35.40 -1.64
C VAL A 123 -0.68 -35.63 -2.17
N VAL A 124 -0.21 -36.86 -2.10
CA VAL A 124 1.14 -37.23 -2.52
C VAL A 124 1.10 -38.36 -3.55
N TYR A 125 2.14 -38.47 -4.35
CA TYR A 125 2.38 -39.68 -5.10
C TYR A 125 3.70 -40.33 -4.71
N LEU A 126 3.70 -41.66 -4.71
CA LEU A 126 4.81 -42.55 -4.49
C LEU A 126 5.31 -43.01 -5.88
N ASP A 127 6.58 -42.80 -6.21
CA ASP A 127 7.11 -43.14 -7.54
C ASP A 127 7.57 -44.61 -7.67
N GLY A 128 7.71 -45.29 -6.53
CA GLY A 128 8.07 -46.73 -6.51
C GLY A 128 9.41 -47.08 -7.16
N ALA A 129 10.37 -46.17 -7.13
CA ALA A 129 11.68 -46.38 -7.82
C ALA A 129 12.66 -47.26 -7.04
N GLY A 130 12.19 -48.06 -6.08
CA GLY A 130 13.02 -48.95 -5.27
C GLY A 130 13.85 -48.19 -4.24
N SER A 131 15.14 -48.44 -4.12
CA SER A 131 15.98 -47.77 -3.13
C SER A 131 16.01 -46.24 -3.26
N GLY A 132 15.85 -45.73 -4.49
CA GLY A 132 15.78 -44.29 -4.78
C GLY A 132 14.38 -43.70 -4.74
N ALA A 133 13.36 -44.47 -4.32
CA ALA A 133 11.96 -44.03 -4.37
C ALA A 133 11.73 -42.72 -3.65
N ALA A 134 10.96 -41.84 -4.30
CA ALA A 134 10.57 -40.55 -3.83
C ALA A 134 9.09 -40.48 -3.48
N VAL A 135 8.75 -39.56 -2.57
CA VAL A 135 7.39 -39.11 -2.29
C VAL A 135 7.31 -37.62 -2.68
N VAL A 136 6.33 -37.28 -3.51
CA VAL A 136 6.18 -35.94 -4.06
C VAL A 136 4.78 -35.42 -3.79
N ASN A 137 4.67 -34.14 -3.42
CA ASN A 137 3.37 -33.49 -3.27
C ASN A 137 2.72 -33.35 -4.67
N ALA A 138 1.51 -33.85 -4.82
CA ALA A 138 0.79 -33.87 -6.11
C ALA A 138 0.33 -32.48 -6.58
N PHE A 139 0.27 -31.50 -5.69
CA PHE A 139 -0.20 -30.13 -5.96
C PHE A 139 0.87 -29.06 -5.76
N THR A 140 2.13 -29.39 -6.04
CA THR A 140 3.24 -28.42 -5.94
C THR A 140 3.04 -27.23 -6.88
N ASP A 141 2.55 -27.49 -8.11
CA ASP A 141 2.26 -26.48 -9.13
C ASP A 141 0.80 -26.68 -9.60
N LEU A 142 -0.14 -26.19 -8.77
CA LEU A 142 -1.57 -26.30 -9.07
C LEU A 142 -1.98 -25.25 -10.09
N ASP A 143 -2.30 -25.66 -11.32
CA ASP A 143 -2.93 -24.85 -12.37
C ASP A 143 -4.43 -25.15 -12.41
N LEU A 144 -5.23 -24.09 -12.24
CA LEU A 144 -6.70 -24.17 -12.29
C LEU A 144 -7.21 -23.35 -13.47
N ALA A 145 -7.75 -24.00 -14.47
CA ALA A 145 -8.35 -23.35 -15.63
C ALA A 145 -9.70 -22.66 -15.35
N GLY A 146 -10.20 -22.75 -14.12
CA GLY A 146 -11.49 -22.20 -13.70
C GLY A 146 -11.39 -21.36 -12.42
N THR A 147 -12.53 -21.15 -11.78
CA THR A 147 -12.64 -20.36 -10.56
C THR A 147 -12.25 -21.17 -9.33
N LEU A 148 -11.40 -20.59 -8.46
CA LEU A 148 -11.15 -21.09 -7.11
C LEU A 148 -12.02 -20.34 -6.10
N SER A 149 -12.89 -21.06 -5.37
CA SER A 149 -13.68 -20.51 -4.26
C SER A 149 -13.12 -21.04 -2.93
N ILE A 150 -12.75 -20.13 -2.03
CA ILE A 150 -12.20 -20.44 -0.72
C ILE A 150 -13.11 -19.82 0.34
N ALA A 151 -13.74 -20.65 1.18
CA ALA A 151 -14.60 -20.18 2.26
C ALA A 151 -13.82 -19.61 3.47
N GLY A 152 -12.52 -19.81 3.54
CA GLY A 152 -11.64 -19.33 4.60
C GLY A 152 -10.61 -18.32 4.10
N ASN A 153 -9.58 -18.09 4.91
CA ASN A 153 -8.49 -17.21 4.55
C ASN A 153 -7.55 -17.82 3.52
N VAL A 154 -7.03 -16.99 2.62
CA VAL A 154 -5.89 -17.33 1.77
C VAL A 154 -4.62 -16.84 2.45
N ALA A 155 -3.67 -17.75 2.72
CA ALA A 155 -2.35 -17.41 3.22
C ALA A 155 -1.31 -17.70 2.14
N ALA A 156 -0.74 -16.66 1.56
CA ALA A 156 0.44 -16.78 0.71
C ALA A 156 1.70 -16.63 1.61
N ALA A 157 2.59 -17.63 1.58
CA ALA A 157 3.83 -17.58 2.36
C ALA A 157 4.90 -16.68 1.72
N ALA A 158 4.68 -16.28 0.46
CA ALA A 158 5.49 -15.36 -0.32
C ALA A 158 4.57 -14.34 -1.01
N ASP A 159 4.98 -13.84 -2.14
CA ASP A 159 4.22 -12.84 -2.90
C ASP A 159 2.92 -13.41 -3.48
N MET A 160 1.90 -12.56 -3.57
CA MET A 160 0.68 -12.82 -4.32
C MET A 160 0.68 -11.94 -5.57
N THR A 161 0.68 -12.56 -6.76
CA THR A 161 0.57 -11.87 -8.04
C THR A 161 -0.86 -11.96 -8.57
N VAL A 162 -1.49 -10.84 -8.84
CA VAL A 162 -2.79 -10.75 -9.50
C VAL A 162 -2.57 -10.22 -10.90
N GLY A 163 -2.96 -10.98 -11.92
CA GLY A 163 -2.71 -10.65 -13.34
C GLY A 163 -3.65 -9.60 -13.92
N ASP A 164 -4.77 -9.33 -13.27
CA ASP A 164 -5.79 -8.36 -13.70
C ASP A 164 -6.25 -7.56 -12.48
N ASP A 165 -7.51 -7.61 -12.10
CA ASP A 165 -8.08 -6.80 -11.01
C ASP A 165 -8.07 -7.52 -9.65
N LEU A 166 -7.77 -6.80 -8.58
CA LEU A 166 -8.03 -7.20 -7.19
C LEU A 166 -9.25 -6.44 -6.66
N THR A 167 -10.36 -7.13 -6.45
CA THR A 167 -11.57 -6.54 -5.88
C THR A 167 -11.72 -6.91 -4.41
N LEU A 168 -11.77 -5.93 -3.53
CA LEU A 168 -12.14 -6.05 -2.13
C LEU A 168 -13.60 -5.60 -1.99
N SER A 169 -14.55 -6.53 -1.94
CA SER A 169 -15.99 -6.24 -2.02
C SER A 169 -16.66 -5.94 -0.68
N SER A 170 -15.92 -5.86 0.41
CA SER A 170 -16.45 -5.49 1.72
C SER A 170 -16.56 -3.99 1.87
N ASP A 171 -17.68 -3.47 2.40
CA ASP A 171 -17.87 -2.05 2.73
C ASP A 171 -16.96 -1.55 3.87
N ALA A 172 -16.25 -2.44 4.50
CA ALA A 172 -15.21 -2.15 5.50
C ALA A 172 -13.89 -2.87 5.12
N GLY A 173 -13.61 -3.03 3.83
CA GLY A 173 -12.39 -3.66 3.34
C GLY A 173 -11.14 -2.91 3.82
N VAL A 174 -10.14 -3.63 4.32
CA VAL A 174 -8.88 -3.07 4.82
C VAL A 174 -7.71 -3.72 4.10
N LEU A 175 -6.83 -2.90 3.56
CA LEU A 175 -5.50 -3.30 3.10
C LEU A 175 -4.50 -2.85 4.17
N GLY A 176 -3.91 -3.80 4.88
CA GLY A 176 -2.94 -3.55 5.95
C GLY A 176 -1.50 -3.74 5.47
N PHE A 177 -0.60 -2.93 5.96
CA PHE A 177 0.84 -2.96 5.67
C PHE A 177 1.64 -3.13 6.95
N GLY A 178 2.77 -3.83 6.86
CA GLY A 178 3.63 -4.14 7.99
C GLY A 178 3.18 -5.40 8.77
N ALA A 179 4.08 -5.97 9.57
CA ALA A 179 3.81 -7.18 10.36
C ALA A 179 2.78 -6.95 11.47
N ASP A 180 2.68 -5.72 11.96
CA ASP A 180 1.77 -5.24 12.99
C ASP A 180 0.55 -4.50 12.42
N THR A 181 0.47 -4.39 11.08
CA THR A 181 -0.60 -3.69 10.35
C THR A 181 -0.85 -2.24 10.85
N ASP A 182 0.23 -1.54 11.20
CA ASP A 182 0.17 -0.17 11.74
C ASP A 182 -0.18 0.89 10.69
N VAL A 183 -0.04 0.57 9.41
CA VAL A 183 -0.52 1.39 8.28
C VAL A 183 -1.65 0.65 7.58
N THR A 184 -2.80 1.29 7.43
CA THR A 184 -3.95 0.71 6.74
C THR A 184 -4.59 1.68 5.76
N LEU A 185 -5.04 1.12 4.62
CA LEU A 185 -5.94 1.78 3.69
C LEU A 185 -7.31 1.11 3.80
N THR A 186 -8.29 1.84 4.31
CA THR A 186 -9.63 1.32 4.62
C THR A 186 -10.67 1.89 3.69
N HIS A 187 -11.55 1.04 3.14
CA HIS A 187 -12.75 1.50 2.45
C HIS A 187 -13.75 2.07 3.45
N VAL A 188 -14.10 3.34 3.27
CA VAL A 188 -15.20 3.99 4.00
C VAL A 188 -16.42 3.99 3.07
N ALA A 189 -17.43 3.20 3.43
CA ALA A 189 -18.62 2.96 2.60
C ALA A 189 -19.19 4.26 2.02
N ASP A 190 -19.45 4.27 0.72
CA ASP A 190 -20.02 5.39 -0.05
C ASP A 190 -19.24 6.71 0.02
N THR A 191 -18.05 6.75 0.64
CA THR A 191 -17.28 7.97 0.89
C THR A 191 -15.90 7.95 0.21
N GLY A 192 -15.06 6.94 0.47
CA GLY A 192 -13.72 6.91 -0.10
C GLY A 192 -12.75 5.94 0.57
N LEU A 193 -11.47 6.24 0.45
CA LEU A 193 -10.39 5.50 1.06
C LEU A 193 -9.75 6.31 2.20
N LEU A 194 -9.63 5.73 3.37
CA LEU A 194 -9.03 6.32 4.56
C LEU A 194 -7.66 5.72 4.80
N LEU A 195 -6.62 6.55 4.75
CA LEU A 195 -5.32 6.24 5.32
C LEU A 195 -5.38 6.55 6.83
N ASN A 196 -5.07 5.57 7.65
CA ASN A 196 -5.29 5.67 9.10
C ASN A 196 -4.38 6.68 9.81
N SER A 197 -4.90 7.31 10.86
CA SER A 197 -4.16 8.23 11.74
C SER A 197 -3.49 9.39 10.96
N THR A 198 -2.31 9.81 11.38
CA THR A 198 -1.46 10.83 10.74
C THR A 198 -0.45 10.24 9.76
N ARG A 199 -0.75 9.06 9.19
CA ARG A 199 0.15 8.39 8.25
C ARG A 199 0.30 9.22 6.97
N GLN A 200 1.46 9.09 6.34
CA GLN A 200 1.87 9.87 5.16
C GLN A 200 1.69 9.05 3.89
N LEU A 201 1.17 9.68 2.84
CA LEU A 201 1.35 9.20 1.48
C LEU A 201 2.62 9.85 0.92
N GLN A 202 3.72 9.09 0.90
CA GLN A 202 5.05 9.57 0.50
C GLN A 202 5.29 9.40 -0.99
N PHE A 203 6.07 10.31 -1.59
CA PHE A 203 6.41 10.32 -3.01
C PHE A 203 7.94 10.41 -3.18
N GLY A 204 8.57 9.28 -3.50
CA GLY A 204 10.00 9.17 -3.77
C GLY A 204 10.88 9.06 -2.52
N ASP A 205 10.68 9.89 -1.52
CA ASP A 205 11.41 9.89 -0.26
C ASP A 205 10.52 10.30 0.92
N SER A 206 11.11 10.39 2.12
CA SER A 206 10.38 10.74 3.35
C SER A 206 10.18 12.25 3.55
N GLY A 207 10.76 13.09 2.71
CA GLY A 207 10.64 14.57 2.78
C GLY A 207 9.46 15.11 1.95
N THR A 208 8.92 14.29 1.03
CA THR A 208 7.84 14.70 0.13
C THR A 208 6.60 13.83 0.35
N TYR A 209 5.53 14.40 0.89
CA TYR A 209 4.33 13.64 1.27
C TYR A 209 3.07 14.51 1.41
N ILE A 210 1.93 13.82 1.48
CA ILE A 210 0.63 14.38 1.86
C ILE A 210 0.17 13.66 3.11
N HIS A 211 -0.29 14.39 4.12
CA HIS A 211 -0.87 13.82 5.33
C HIS A 211 -1.84 14.77 6.05
N GLN A 212 -2.48 14.27 7.09
CA GLN A 212 -3.22 15.07 8.06
C GLN A 212 -2.41 15.14 9.36
N SER A 213 -1.81 16.30 9.68
CA SER A 213 -1.01 16.46 10.91
C SER A 213 -1.87 16.63 12.15
N ALA A 214 -3.04 17.24 11.99
CA ALA A 214 -4.04 17.45 13.04
C ALA A 214 -5.45 17.45 12.44
N ASP A 215 -6.48 17.35 13.28
CA ASP A 215 -7.86 17.41 12.82
C ASP A 215 -8.15 18.72 12.05
N GLY A 216 -8.68 18.57 10.83
CA GLY A 216 -8.98 19.68 9.94
C GLY A 216 -7.78 20.28 9.19
N VAL A 217 -6.57 19.72 9.32
CA VAL A 217 -5.36 20.20 8.64
C VAL A 217 -4.90 19.19 7.59
N LEU A 218 -4.83 19.60 6.33
CA LEU A 218 -4.21 18.86 5.25
C LEU A 218 -2.87 19.51 4.88
N ASP A 219 -1.78 18.78 5.08
CA ASP A 219 -0.43 19.24 4.74
C ASP A 219 0.04 18.63 3.41
N LEU A 220 0.55 19.49 2.56
CA LEU A 220 1.33 19.17 1.39
C LEU A 220 2.77 19.57 1.70
N VAL A 221 3.65 18.61 1.82
CA VAL A 221 5.04 18.84 2.26
C VAL A 221 6.00 18.41 1.15
N SER A 222 6.96 19.28 0.87
CA SER A 222 8.11 18.98 0.00
C SER A 222 9.33 19.67 0.58
N ASP A 223 10.49 19.03 0.51
CA ASP A 223 11.76 19.56 0.98
C ASP A 223 12.37 20.64 0.06
N THR A 224 11.89 20.76 -1.16
CA THR A 224 12.41 21.74 -2.14
C THR A 224 11.33 22.66 -2.67
N GLU A 225 10.30 22.13 -3.34
CA GLU A 225 9.31 22.92 -4.07
C GLU A 225 7.97 22.18 -4.18
N ILE A 226 6.87 22.90 -4.10
CA ILE A 226 5.53 22.44 -4.48
C ILE A 226 5.13 23.20 -5.74
N GLU A 227 5.11 22.52 -6.89
CA GLU A 227 4.72 23.08 -8.17
C GLU A 227 3.24 22.77 -8.45
N ILE A 228 2.43 23.83 -8.68
CA ILE A 228 1.01 23.70 -9.03
C ILE A 228 0.78 24.30 -10.40
N ASN A 229 0.69 23.45 -11.42
CA ASN A 229 0.46 23.84 -12.81
C ASN A 229 -1.02 23.68 -13.18
N ALA A 230 -1.75 24.77 -13.25
CA ALA A 230 -3.14 24.79 -13.65
C ALA A 230 -3.48 26.05 -14.44
N THR A 231 -4.51 25.99 -15.29
CA THR A 231 -5.06 27.16 -15.98
C THR A 231 -5.63 28.18 -15.00
N THR A 232 -6.21 27.71 -13.90
CA THR A 232 -6.75 28.51 -12.79
C THR A 232 -6.51 27.77 -11.48
N ILE A 233 -6.03 28.48 -10.46
CA ILE A 233 -5.94 28.00 -9.09
C ILE A 233 -6.94 28.85 -8.29
N ASP A 234 -8.02 28.22 -7.81
CA ASP A 234 -9.07 28.86 -7.03
C ASP A 234 -8.88 28.56 -5.56
N ILE A 235 -8.66 29.61 -4.73
CA ILE A 235 -8.45 29.51 -3.29
C ILE A 235 -9.57 30.28 -2.59
N ASN A 236 -10.53 29.57 -2.05
CA ASN A 236 -11.72 30.14 -1.37
C ASN A 236 -11.46 30.39 0.13
N GLY A 237 -10.41 31.09 0.46
CA GLY A 237 -10.03 31.39 1.84
C GLY A 237 -8.93 32.44 1.92
N ALA A 238 -8.48 32.74 3.12
CA ALA A 238 -7.30 33.58 3.31
C ALA A 238 -6.03 32.82 2.92
N VAL A 239 -5.10 33.51 2.29
CA VAL A 239 -3.77 33.00 1.97
C VAL A 239 -2.76 33.68 2.88
N ASP A 240 -2.06 32.90 3.69
CA ASP A 240 -0.96 33.36 4.52
C ASP A 240 0.38 32.99 3.84
N ILE A 241 1.17 33.99 3.50
CA ILE A 241 2.48 33.82 2.85
C ILE A 241 3.54 34.36 3.79
N SER A 242 4.27 33.47 4.47
CA SER A 242 5.35 33.82 5.40
C SER A 242 6.60 34.38 4.70
N GLY A 243 6.74 34.17 3.40
CA GLY A 243 7.84 34.66 2.57
C GLY A 243 7.41 35.73 1.58
N ASN A 244 8.18 35.86 0.51
CA ASN A 244 7.86 36.80 -0.57
C ASN A 244 6.84 36.20 -1.54
N ALA A 245 5.87 36.98 -1.98
CA ALA A 245 5.05 36.65 -3.15
C ALA A 245 5.66 37.29 -4.42
N LEU A 246 6.08 36.46 -5.38
CA LEU A 246 6.49 36.89 -6.71
C LEU A 246 5.34 36.68 -7.67
N VAL A 247 4.79 37.76 -8.21
CA VAL A 247 3.73 37.74 -9.21
C VAL A 247 4.30 38.32 -10.51
N SER A 248 4.47 37.48 -11.53
CA SER A 248 4.99 37.92 -12.86
C SER A 248 3.93 38.63 -13.72
N GLY A 249 2.67 38.53 -13.34
CA GLY A 249 1.55 39.17 -14.01
C GLY A 249 0.98 40.34 -13.20
N GLU A 250 -0.30 40.58 -13.35
CA GLU A 250 -1.05 41.64 -12.65
C GLU A 250 -1.66 41.10 -11.36
N VAL A 251 -1.60 41.89 -10.28
CA VAL A 251 -2.38 41.65 -9.06
C VAL A 251 -3.66 42.45 -9.14
N GLN A 252 -4.79 41.80 -9.39
CA GLN A 252 -6.10 42.41 -9.41
C GLN A 252 -6.74 42.29 -8.02
N THR A 253 -6.85 43.39 -7.32
CA THR A 253 -7.49 43.46 -5.98
C THR A 253 -8.25 44.75 -5.80
N ALA A 254 -9.35 44.73 -5.08
CA ALA A 254 -10.11 45.91 -4.76
C ALA A 254 -9.34 46.81 -3.77
N ASN A 255 -8.55 46.24 -2.88
CA ASN A 255 -7.82 46.98 -1.85
C ASN A 255 -6.47 46.32 -1.56
N ILE A 256 -5.43 47.10 -1.39
CA ILE A 256 -4.18 46.72 -0.73
C ILE A 256 -4.23 47.41 0.66
N GLY A 257 -4.57 46.68 1.68
CA GLY A 257 -4.74 47.16 3.04
C GLY A 257 -3.64 46.68 3.96
N TYR A 258 -3.48 47.35 5.07
CA TYR A 258 -2.59 46.99 6.13
C TYR A 258 -3.33 46.87 7.45
N THR A 259 -3.07 45.87 8.27
CA THR A 259 -3.89 45.54 9.44
C THR A 259 -3.40 46.09 10.77
N ASP A 260 -2.17 46.63 10.87
CA ASP A 260 -1.60 47.10 12.14
C ASP A 260 -1.07 48.56 12.12
N GLY A 261 -1.31 49.29 11.06
CA GLY A 261 -1.10 50.72 11.04
C GLY A 261 0.19 51.25 10.38
N ASP A 262 1.06 50.37 9.89
CA ASP A 262 2.30 50.75 9.20
C ASP A 262 2.24 50.49 7.67
N ASN A 263 2.59 51.42 6.86
CA ASN A 263 2.78 51.47 5.39
C ASN A 263 1.95 50.52 4.49
N ALA A 264 0.89 51.03 3.91
CA ALA A 264 0.12 50.30 2.88
C ALA A 264 0.93 49.95 1.61
N ILE A 265 1.88 50.77 1.22
CA ILE A 265 2.76 50.51 0.07
C ILE A 265 4.15 51.06 0.38
N THR A 266 5.15 50.19 0.42
CA THR A 266 6.58 50.56 0.39
C THR A 266 7.22 49.99 -0.85
N ILE A 267 7.62 50.84 -1.79
CA ILE A 267 8.44 50.46 -2.94
C ILE A 267 9.81 51.09 -2.69
N ALA A 268 10.80 50.25 -2.33
CA ALA A 268 12.19 50.67 -2.09
C ALA A 268 13.05 50.35 -3.31
N ASP A 269 14.22 51.00 -3.39
CA ASP A 269 15.27 50.76 -4.39
C ASP A 269 14.85 50.99 -5.85
N GLY A 270 14.58 52.27 -6.16
CA GLY A 270 14.40 52.75 -7.53
C GLY A 270 13.06 52.42 -8.17
N GLY A 271 12.13 51.76 -7.43
CA GLY A 271 10.77 51.53 -7.89
C GLY A 271 9.89 52.78 -7.69
N GLY A 272 9.22 53.20 -8.77
CA GLY A 272 8.22 54.27 -8.72
C GLY A 272 6.79 53.76 -8.68
N ILE A 273 5.87 54.51 -8.08
CA ILE A 273 4.45 54.26 -8.25
C ILE A 273 3.95 55.12 -9.38
N THR A 274 3.54 54.48 -10.50
CA THR A 274 2.85 55.17 -11.59
C THR A 274 1.35 54.98 -11.42
N ALA A 275 0.65 56.03 -11.04
CA ALA A 275 -0.80 56.03 -10.98
C ALA A 275 -1.38 56.59 -12.29
N ALA A 276 -2.01 55.72 -13.10
CA ALA A 276 -2.54 56.08 -14.41
C ALA A 276 -3.60 57.19 -14.35
N ASN A 277 -4.35 57.28 -13.25
CA ASN A 277 -5.45 58.25 -13.05
C ASN A 277 -5.21 59.20 -11.84
N GLY A 278 -3.97 59.36 -11.42
CA GLY A 278 -3.63 60.20 -10.28
C GLY A 278 -3.75 59.52 -8.94
N ILE A 279 -3.26 60.19 -7.91
CA ILE A 279 -3.34 59.80 -6.48
C ILE A 279 -4.36 60.69 -5.82
N THR A 280 -5.49 60.12 -5.38
CA THR A 280 -6.51 60.80 -4.59
C THR A 280 -6.36 60.41 -3.14
N SER A 281 -6.14 61.38 -2.25
CA SER A 281 -6.19 61.17 -0.80
C SER A 281 -7.41 61.85 -0.24
N THR A 282 -8.17 61.14 0.57
CA THR A 282 -9.32 61.65 1.32
C THR A 282 -8.95 62.06 2.73
N ALA A 283 -7.69 61.93 3.11
CA ALA A 283 -7.20 62.32 4.43
C ALA A 283 -7.20 63.84 4.57
N ALA A 284 -7.49 64.32 5.78
CA ALA A 284 -7.55 65.77 6.10
C ALA A 284 -6.16 66.46 5.95
N ALA A 285 -5.09 65.69 6.00
CA ALA A 285 -3.71 66.13 5.72
C ALA A 285 -2.95 65.04 4.94
N ASN A 286 -2.30 65.44 3.87
CA ASN A 286 -1.35 64.62 3.12
C ASN A 286 0.05 65.17 3.31
N THR A 287 0.94 64.39 3.88
CA THR A 287 2.36 64.77 4.04
C THR A 287 3.17 64.12 2.94
N PHE A 288 3.62 64.91 1.98
CA PHE A 288 4.69 64.50 1.08
C PHE A 288 6.01 65.01 1.71
N GLY A 289 6.99 64.14 1.85
CA GLY A 289 8.32 64.54 2.27
C GLY A 289 8.96 65.53 1.27
N ALA A 290 10.27 65.60 1.16
CA ALA A 290 10.89 66.42 0.14
C ALA A 290 10.41 65.95 -1.25
N THR A 291 9.58 66.76 -1.89
CA THR A 291 8.95 66.48 -3.21
C THR A 291 9.63 67.31 -4.26
N SER A 292 10.21 66.70 -5.28
CA SER A 292 10.72 67.32 -6.47
C SER A 292 9.76 67.06 -7.66
N PHE A 293 9.40 68.10 -8.34
CA PHE A 293 8.59 67.99 -9.60
C PHE A 293 9.48 67.93 -10.84
N ASN A 294 10.85 67.89 -10.69
CA ASN A 294 11.78 67.74 -11.79
C ASN A 294 11.45 68.57 -13.02
N ASP A 295 11.29 69.86 -12.84
CA ASP A 295 10.93 70.84 -13.88
C ASP A 295 9.55 70.66 -14.53
N ALA A 296 8.69 69.79 -13.93
CA ALA A 296 7.32 69.66 -14.40
C ALA A 296 6.43 70.77 -13.84
N ASP A 297 5.49 71.25 -14.65
CA ASP A 297 4.53 72.24 -14.24
C ASP A 297 3.53 71.70 -13.21
N ILE A 298 3.27 72.46 -12.15
CA ILE A 298 2.13 72.25 -11.28
C ILE A 298 0.92 73.00 -11.85
N THR A 299 0.04 72.30 -12.54
CA THR A 299 -1.12 72.88 -13.21
C THR A 299 -2.42 72.67 -12.45
N ASN A 300 -3.41 73.53 -12.66
CA ASN A 300 -4.76 73.44 -12.06
C ASN A 300 -4.77 73.43 -10.52
N VAL A 301 -3.90 74.19 -9.91
CA VAL A 301 -3.87 74.38 -8.46
C VAL A 301 -4.85 75.45 -8.05
N GLY A 302 -5.89 75.13 -7.25
CA GLY A 302 -6.89 76.10 -6.83
C GLY A 302 -6.32 77.16 -5.89
N SER A 303 -5.53 76.76 -4.92
CA SER A 303 -4.76 77.66 -4.03
C SER A 303 -3.52 76.96 -3.51
N ILE A 304 -2.47 77.68 -3.28
CA ILE A 304 -1.23 77.21 -2.63
C ILE A 304 -1.00 78.07 -1.43
N ALA A 305 -0.98 77.53 -0.20
CA ALA A 305 -0.55 78.23 0.97
C ALA A 305 0.92 77.79 1.29
N LEU A 306 1.83 78.73 1.29
CA LEU A 306 3.24 78.47 1.51
C LEU A 306 3.77 79.42 2.60
N ASP A 307 4.60 78.92 3.48
CA ASP A 307 5.28 79.75 4.46
C ASP A 307 6.40 80.56 3.81
N THR A 308 7.01 80.03 2.79
CA THR A 308 8.07 80.71 2.07
C THR A 308 8.20 80.21 0.66
N ILE A 309 8.36 81.10 -0.30
CA ILE A 309 8.78 80.83 -1.68
C ILE A 309 10.22 81.30 -1.81
N THR A 310 11.13 80.38 -2.04
CA THR A 310 12.55 80.70 -2.33
C THR A 310 12.90 80.21 -3.72
N ASN A 311 13.69 80.98 -4.42
CA ASN A 311 14.25 80.61 -5.72
C ASN A 311 15.75 80.53 -5.59
N ASP A 312 16.36 79.46 -6.11
CA ASP A 312 17.80 79.28 -6.20
C ASP A 312 18.34 79.74 -7.58
N GLY A 313 17.48 80.18 -8.48
CA GLY A 313 17.82 80.72 -9.77
C GLY A 313 17.85 82.25 -9.79
N THR A 314 17.62 82.87 -10.93
CA THR A 314 17.71 84.31 -11.11
C THR A 314 16.45 85.10 -10.75
N ASP A 315 15.30 84.58 -11.08
CA ASP A 315 14.04 85.33 -10.93
C ASP A 315 12.85 84.42 -10.49
N ILE A 316 11.91 85.00 -9.72
CA ILE A 316 10.56 84.46 -9.54
C ILE A 316 9.64 85.28 -10.45
N THR A 317 9.09 84.64 -11.47
CA THR A 317 8.11 85.30 -12.38
C THR A 317 6.71 85.02 -11.92
N LEU A 318 5.94 86.05 -11.63
CA LEU A 318 4.50 85.95 -11.40
C LEU A 318 3.79 86.49 -12.64
N ASP A 319 3.21 85.58 -13.44
CA ASP A 319 2.45 85.94 -14.67
C ASP A 319 0.97 85.66 -14.45
N SER A 320 0.16 86.65 -14.52
CA SER A 320 -1.28 86.57 -14.32
C SER A 320 -2.05 87.30 -15.43
N SER A 321 -3.04 86.62 -15.99
CA SER A 321 -3.98 87.27 -16.92
C SER A 321 -4.95 88.31 -16.24
N GLY A 322 -4.96 88.36 -14.94
CA GLY A 322 -5.71 89.28 -14.11
C GLY A 322 -4.78 90.04 -13.20
N ASP A 323 -5.30 90.50 -12.05
CA ASP A 323 -4.49 91.22 -11.09
C ASP A 323 -3.55 90.29 -10.27
N ILE A 324 -2.37 90.83 -9.93
CA ILE A 324 -1.50 90.25 -8.90
C ILE A 324 -1.72 91.08 -7.66
N ILE A 325 -2.34 90.52 -6.66
CA ILE A 325 -2.61 91.21 -5.40
C ILE A 325 -1.56 90.77 -4.38
N LEU A 326 -0.77 91.69 -3.90
CA LEU A 326 0.15 91.45 -2.78
C LEU A 326 -0.49 92.12 -1.56
N ASP A 327 -0.97 91.29 -0.66
CA ASP A 327 -1.63 91.78 0.58
C ASP A 327 -0.80 91.27 1.78
N ALA A 328 -0.36 92.17 2.61
CA ALA A 328 0.44 91.91 3.76
C ALA A 328 -0.31 92.31 5.04
N ASP A 329 -1.28 91.48 5.42
CA ASP A 329 -2.11 91.68 6.61
C ASP A 329 -1.33 92.19 7.86
N GLY A 330 -1.13 93.49 7.93
CA GLY A 330 -0.45 94.13 9.05
C GLY A 330 1.07 94.14 9.08
N ALA A 331 1.75 93.80 7.96
CA ALA A 331 3.17 93.89 7.81
C ALA A 331 3.59 94.58 6.49
N ASP A 332 4.88 94.84 6.29
CA ASP A 332 5.38 95.54 5.11
C ASP A 332 5.52 94.66 3.88
N ILE A 333 5.10 95.15 2.70
CA ILE A 333 5.56 94.61 1.41
C ILE A 333 6.86 95.33 1.11
N ARG A 334 7.95 94.61 1.09
CA ARG A 334 9.29 95.14 0.69
C ARG A 334 9.61 94.63 -0.69
N LEU A 335 9.73 95.53 -1.65
CA LEU A 335 10.17 95.27 -3.02
C LEU A 335 11.62 95.64 -3.20
#